data_29e14a7895283a3c2318237dbcf79db0
#
_entry.id   29e14a7895283a3c2318237dbcf79db0
#
_cell.length_a   1.000
_cell.length_b   1.000
_cell.length_c   1.000
_cell.angle_alpha   90.00
_cell.angle_beta   90.00
_cell.angle_gamma   90.00
#
_symmetry.space_group_name_H-M   'P 1'
#
loop_
_entity.id
_entity.type
_entity.pdbx_description
1 polymer ?
#
loop_
_entity_poly.entity_id
_entity_poly.type
_entity_poly.pdbx_seq_one_letter_code
_entity_poly.pdbx_strand_id
1 'polypeptide(L)'
;MRIRAAREAQKMTRKMVVQKMQQFLPESEKAVTTRALMSWEAGEREPRVTVGVALAKALGFEDITVLYLDSEPKLNQAGQQRLGEYRSMLLHTAEFTEKPEPTLRLLPVYLQPASAGTGQWLDDDAQEMTEVDESVPAKAEFGVRIAGDSMEPRFVNGQTVWVKAAQDANNGDIVLCTLNDQGYCKKLCKDENGIALISLNKKYAPIPVREEDEFRIAGIVVG
;
A
#
# COMPACT_ATOMS: atom_id res chain seq x y z
N MET A 1 10.40 36.76 -24.65
CA MET A 1 9.58 36.39 -23.50
C MET A 1 8.13 36.23 -23.91
N ARG A 2 7.45 35.16 -23.52
CA ARG A 2 6.10 34.76 -23.99
C ARG A 2 4.95 35.25 -23.12
N ILE A 3 5.19 36.17 -22.17
CA ILE A 3 4.18 36.61 -21.19
C ILE A 3 2.90 37.09 -21.88
N ARG A 4 3.03 37.94 -22.88
CA ARG A 4 1.90 38.49 -23.64
C ARG A 4 1.06 37.38 -24.30
N ALA A 5 1.73 36.47 -25.01
CA ALA A 5 1.08 35.37 -25.71
C ALA A 5 0.37 34.44 -24.72
N ALA A 6 1.01 34.10 -23.58
CA ALA A 6 0.41 33.29 -22.51
C ALA A 6 -0.81 33.95 -21.92
N ARG A 7 -0.76 35.27 -21.64
CA ARG A 7 -1.93 36.02 -21.12
C ARG A 7 -3.09 36.03 -22.11
N GLU A 8 -2.80 36.31 -23.40
CA GLU A 8 -3.82 36.35 -24.44
C GLU A 8 -4.47 35.00 -24.70
N ALA A 9 -3.68 33.92 -24.66
CA ALA A 9 -4.20 32.55 -24.76
C ALA A 9 -5.19 32.24 -23.63
N GLN A 10 -4.94 32.74 -22.40
CA GLN A 10 -5.83 32.62 -21.25
C GLN A 10 -6.98 33.65 -21.26
N LYS A 11 -7.09 34.50 -22.32
CA LYS A 11 -8.09 35.56 -22.43
C LYS A 11 -8.14 36.53 -21.23
N MET A 12 -6.98 36.73 -20.59
CA MET A 12 -6.87 37.58 -19.39
C MET A 12 -6.45 39.01 -19.74
N THR A 13 -7.03 40.01 -19.04
CA THR A 13 -6.50 41.37 -19.08
C THR A 13 -5.27 41.50 -18.16
N ARG A 14 -4.42 42.49 -18.41
CA ARG A 14 -3.27 42.76 -17.53
C ARG A 14 -3.69 42.97 -16.05
N LYS A 15 -4.84 43.65 -15.85
CA LYS A 15 -5.39 43.86 -14.51
C LYS A 15 -5.74 42.55 -13.83
N MET A 16 -6.36 41.60 -14.54
CA MET A 16 -6.69 40.27 -14.01
C MET A 16 -5.45 39.47 -13.64
N VAL A 17 -4.41 39.50 -14.48
CA VAL A 17 -3.14 38.79 -14.18
C VAL A 17 -2.52 39.36 -12.92
N VAL A 18 -2.40 40.68 -12.82
CA VAL A 18 -1.81 41.34 -11.63
C VAL A 18 -2.61 41.02 -10.37
N GLN A 19 -3.94 41.04 -10.46
CA GLN A 19 -4.81 40.66 -9.34
C GLN A 19 -4.61 39.22 -8.91
N LYS A 20 -4.52 38.29 -9.86
CA LYS A 20 -4.31 36.87 -9.59
C LYS A 20 -2.90 36.61 -9.02
N MET A 21 -1.90 37.35 -9.48
CA MET A 21 -0.53 37.26 -8.95
C MET A 21 -0.46 37.57 -7.45
N GLN A 22 -1.32 38.44 -6.93
CA GLN A 22 -1.33 38.82 -5.50
C GLN A 22 -1.50 37.62 -4.56
N GLN A 23 -2.13 36.55 -5.04
CA GLN A 23 -2.32 35.32 -4.27
C GLN A 23 -1.03 34.51 -4.11
N PHE A 24 -0.06 34.74 -4.98
CA PHE A 24 1.20 33.97 -5.04
C PHE A 24 2.42 34.79 -4.64
N LEU A 25 2.23 36.09 -4.39
CA LEU A 25 3.33 37.00 -4.01
C LEU A 25 3.50 37.08 -2.50
N PRO A 26 4.74 37.09 -2.00
CA PRO A 26 4.99 37.42 -0.60
C PRO A 26 4.59 38.88 -0.30
N GLU A 27 4.27 39.17 0.94
CA GLU A 27 3.83 40.53 1.39
C GLU A 27 4.78 41.65 0.94
N SER A 28 6.08 41.37 0.97
CA SER A 28 7.14 42.32 0.56
C SER A 28 7.14 42.68 -0.92
N GLU A 29 6.47 41.92 -1.76
CA GLU A 29 6.46 42.06 -3.24
C GLU A 29 5.07 42.32 -3.81
N LYS A 30 4.05 42.56 -3.01
CA LYS A 30 2.66 42.80 -3.46
C LYS A 30 2.45 44.10 -4.24
N ALA A 31 3.46 44.95 -4.41
CA ALA A 31 3.38 46.20 -5.17
C ALA A 31 3.51 46.05 -6.70
N VAL A 32 3.29 44.85 -7.25
CA VAL A 32 3.31 44.63 -8.71
C VAL A 32 2.16 45.39 -9.35
N THR A 33 2.51 46.15 -10.43
CA THR A 33 1.56 47.01 -11.16
C THR A 33 1.34 46.51 -12.58
N THR A 34 0.24 46.93 -13.19
CA THR A 34 -0.03 46.69 -14.63
C THR A 34 1.04 47.29 -15.53
N ARG A 35 1.68 48.40 -15.11
CA ARG A 35 2.79 49.03 -15.83
C ARG A 35 4.05 48.16 -15.81
N ALA A 36 4.34 47.51 -14.67
CA ALA A 36 5.44 46.55 -14.59
C ALA A 36 5.20 45.35 -15.53
N LEU A 37 3.96 44.82 -15.55
CA LEU A 37 3.60 43.72 -16.46
C LEU A 37 3.73 44.15 -17.93
N MET A 38 3.36 45.38 -18.30
CA MET A 38 3.56 45.90 -19.65
C MET A 38 5.02 45.89 -20.06
N SER A 39 5.92 46.39 -19.18
CA SER A 39 7.34 46.41 -19.40
C SER A 39 7.94 45.00 -19.57
N TRP A 40 7.46 44.02 -18.82
CA TRP A 40 7.86 42.64 -18.98
C TRP A 40 7.34 42.00 -20.31
N GLU A 41 6.10 42.32 -20.68
CA GLU A 41 5.56 41.90 -21.99
C GLU A 41 6.30 42.47 -23.17
N ALA A 42 6.80 43.72 -23.04
CA ALA A 42 7.61 44.39 -24.04
C ALA A 42 9.07 43.88 -24.06
N GLY A 43 9.52 43.15 -23.08
CA GLY A 43 10.90 42.69 -22.94
C GLY A 43 11.89 43.80 -22.50
N GLU A 44 11.37 44.95 -22.02
CA GLU A 44 12.17 46.07 -21.52
C GLU A 44 12.86 45.76 -20.19
N ARG A 45 12.21 44.95 -19.38
CA ARG A 45 12.70 44.52 -18.07
C ARG A 45 12.29 43.09 -17.83
N GLU A 46 13.02 42.41 -16.94
CA GLU A 46 12.65 41.09 -16.44
C GLU A 46 12.14 41.16 -15.01
N PRO A 47 11.11 40.38 -14.66
CA PRO A 47 10.69 40.27 -13.26
C PRO A 47 11.74 39.54 -12.43
N ARG A 48 11.82 39.82 -11.15
CA ARG A 48 12.60 38.99 -10.22
C ARG A 48 12.05 37.56 -10.21
N VAL A 49 12.87 36.59 -9.84
CA VAL A 49 12.50 35.16 -9.87
C VAL A 49 11.21 34.90 -9.11
N THR A 50 11.05 35.42 -7.91
CA THR A 50 9.84 35.28 -7.08
C THR A 50 8.59 35.82 -7.76
N VAL A 51 8.71 37.00 -8.38
CA VAL A 51 7.63 37.64 -9.15
C VAL A 51 7.32 36.87 -10.44
N GLY A 52 8.36 36.33 -11.09
CA GLY A 52 8.21 35.49 -12.27
C GLY A 52 7.49 34.18 -12.00
N VAL A 53 7.78 33.56 -10.86
CA VAL A 53 7.05 32.36 -10.40
C VAL A 53 5.57 32.68 -10.13
N ALA A 54 5.29 33.79 -9.46
CA ALA A 54 3.91 34.23 -9.22
C ALA A 54 3.16 34.55 -10.53
N LEU A 55 3.87 35.13 -11.51
CA LEU A 55 3.35 35.37 -12.86
C LEU A 55 3.03 34.07 -13.60
N ALA A 56 3.93 33.08 -13.57
CA ALA A 56 3.70 31.78 -14.18
C ALA A 56 2.45 31.11 -13.59
N LYS A 57 2.37 31.04 -12.27
CA LYS A 57 1.19 30.48 -11.56
C LYS A 57 -0.10 31.25 -11.88
N ALA A 58 -0.05 32.56 -11.94
CA ALA A 58 -1.22 33.39 -12.32
C ALA A 58 -1.72 33.09 -13.73
N LEU A 59 -0.81 32.73 -14.64
CA LEU A 59 -1.08 32.33 -16.03
C LEU A 59 -1.37 30.81 -16.17
N GLY A 60 -1.40 30.04 -15.08
CA GLY A 60 -1.73 28.62 -15.09
C GLY A 60 -0.57 27.69 -15.44
N PHE A 61 0.67 28.14 -15.28
CA PHE A 61 1.86 27.32 -15.48
C PHE A 61 2.52 26.99 -14.13
N GLU A 62 2.97 25.75 -13.99
CA GLU A 62 3.72 25.31 -12.80
C GLU A 62 5.19 25.73 -12.87
N ASP A 63 5.74 25.82 -14.08
CA ASP A 63 7.14 26.16 -14.33
C ASP A 63 7.27 27.56 -14.98
N ILE A 64 8.11 28.39 -14.37
CA ILE A 64 8.47 29.73 -14.87
C ILE A 64 9.20 29.67 -16.20
N THR A 65 9.93 28.59 -16.50
CA THR A 65 10.74 28.47 -17.72
C THR A 65 9.90 28.58 -18.99
N VAL A 66 8.62 28.20 -18.95
CA VAL A 66 7.64 28.32 -20.04
C VAL A 66 7.50 29.77 -20.53
N LEU A 67 7.71 30.77 -19.67
CA LEU A 67 7.60 32.18 -20.02
C LEU A 67 8.87 32.76 -20.63
N TYR A 68 10.00 32.07 -20.48
CA TYR A 68 11.33 32.57 -20.94
C TYR A 68 11.88 31.82 -22.13
N LEU A 69 11.51 30.58 -22.33
CA LEU A 69 12.06 29.76 -23.43
C LEU A 69 11.12 29.77 -24.63
N ASP A 70 11.67 30.06 -25.80
CA ASP A 70 10.93 30.00 -27.09
C ASP A 70 10.67 28.55 -27.55
N SER A 71 11.49 27.64 -27.10
CA SER A 71 11.30 26.18 -27.12
C SER A 71 12.11 25.60 -25.97
N GLU A 72 11.64 24.51 -25.35
CA GLU A 72 12.52 23.77 -24.48
C GLU A 72 13.78 23.38 -25.23
N PRO A 73 14.99 23.74 -24.74
CA PRO A 73 16.21 23.29 -25.35
C PRO A 73 16.22 21.78 -25.38
N LYS A 74 16.18 21.19 -26.57
CA LYS A 74 16.25 19.73 -26.69
C LYS A 74 17.64 19.27 -26.27
N LEU A 75 17.70 18.37 -25.32
CA LEU A 75 18.96 17.74 -24.95
C LEU A 75 19.52 17.00 -26.17
N ASN A 76 20.80 17.16 -26.41
CA ASN A 76 21.53 16.32 -27.36
C ASN A 76 21.67 14.89 -26.78
N GLN A 77 22.19 13.96 -27.58
CA GLN A 77 22.31 12.55 -27.17
C GLN A 77 23.08 12.37 -25.86
N ALA A 78 24.17 13.12 -25.65
CA ALA A 78 24.94 13.06 -24.39
C ALA A 78 24.13 13.57 -23.17
N GLY A 79 23.34 14.64 -23.36
CA GLY A 79 22.47 15.19 -22.34
C GLY A 79 21.34 14.22 -21.99
N GLN A 80 20.75 13.56 -22.98
CA GLN A 80 19.71 12.53 -22.76
C GLN A 80 20.27 11.30 -22.02
N GLN A 81 21.48 10.87 -22.38
CA GLN A 81 22.15 9.78 -21.69
C GLN A 81 22.40 10.11 -20.22
N ARG A 82 22.97 11.28 -19.91
CA ARG A 82 23.22 11.72 -18.52
C ARG A 82 21.92 11.86 -17.71
N LEU A 83 20.86 12.37 -18.33
CA LEU A 83 19.55 12.43 -17.66
C LEU A 83 19.02 11.04 -17.34
N GLY A 84 19.20 10.09 -18.25
CA GLY A 84 18.85 8.68 -18.02
C GLY A 84 19.64 8.05 -16.87
N GLU A 85 20.95 8.27 -16.83
CA GLU A 85 21.83 7.81 -15.75
C GLU A 85 21.42 8.42 -14.40
N TYR A 86 21.16 9.72 -14.36
CA TYR A 86 20.71 10.41 -13.15
C TYR A 86 19.35 9.92 -12.69
N ARG A 87 18.39 9.76 -13.60
CA ARG A 87 17.07 9.19 -13.31
C ARG A 87 17.19 7.77 -12.72
N SER A 88 18.04 6.93 -13.34
CA SER A 88 18.28 5.57 -12.85
C SER A 88 18.83 5.60 -11.42
N MET A 89 19.80 6.45 -11.13
CA MET A 89 20.36 6.64 -9.80
C MET A 89 19.28 7.04 -8.78
N LEU A 90 18.41 7.98 -9.11
CA LEU A 90 17.32 8.41 -8.22
C LEU A 90 16.32 7.28 -7.97
N LEU A 91 15.96 6.52 -9.00
CA LEU A 91 15.03 5.40 -8.88
C LEU A 91 15.55 4.23 -8.03
N HIS A 92 16.87 4.12 -7.85
CA HIS A 92 17.48 3.14 -6.95
C HIS A 92 17.64 3.65 -5.51
N THR A 93 17.30 4.91 -5.26
CA THR A 93 17.40 5.52 -3.93
C THR A 93 16.01 5.63 -3.31
N ALA A 94 15.77 4.89 -2.23
CA ALA A 94 14.45 4.82 -1.59
C ALA A 94 13.92 6.19 -1.10
N GLU A 95 14.81 7.17 -0.89
CA GLU A 95 14.46 8.54 -0.52
C GLU A 95 13.69 9.29 -1.61
N PHE A 96 13.96 8.96 -2.89
CA PHE A 96 13.42 9.67 -4.06
C PHE A 96 12.34 8.88 -4.80
N THR A 97 12.01 7.69 -4.33
CA THR A 97 10.93 6.88 -4.89
C THR A 97 9.69 6.96 -4.01
N GLU A 98 8.54 7.11 -4.65
CA GLU A 98 7.28 6.93 -3.94
C GLU A 98 7.22 5.50 -3.41
N LYS A 99 6.94 5.35 -2.12
CA LYS A 99 6.63 4.03 -1.57
C LYS A 99 5.31 3.61 -2.21
N PRO A 100 5.25 2.41 -2.84
CA PRO A 100 3.97 1.92 -3.31
C PRO A 100 3.00 1.90 -2.14
N GLU A 101 1.81 2.42 -2.34
CA GLU A 101 0.76 2.29 -1.33
C GLU A 101 0.51 0.80 -1.10
N PRO A 102 0.43 0.35 0.16
CA PRO A 102 0.19 -1.04 0.45
C PRO A 102 -1.13 -1.47 -0.19
N THR A 103 -1.11 -2.54 -0.96
CA THR A 103 -2.33 -3.12 -1.51
C THR A 103 -3.08 -3.80 -0.38
N LEU A 104 -4.08 -3.10 0.16
CA LEU A 104 -4.93 -3.65 1.20
C LEU A 104 -5.98 -4.58 0.59
N ARG A 105 -6.22 -5.70 1.26
CA ARG A 105 -7.31 -6.64 0.96
C ARG A 105 -8.07 -6.98 2.24
N LEU A 106 -9.35 -7.26 2.11
CA LEU A 106 -10.20 -7.65 3.23
C LEU A 106 -10.22 -9.17 3.35
N LEU A 107 -9.92 -9.69 4.53
CA LEU A 107 -10.06 -11.09 4.85
C LEU A 107 -10.91 -11.28 6.10
N PRO A 108 -11.79 -12.29 6.15
CA PRO A 108 -12.51 -12.64 7.35
C PRO A 108 -11.56 -13.22 8.40
N VAL A 109 -11.67 -12.79 9.64
CA VAL A 109 -10.97 -13.33 10.81
C VAL A 109 -11.98 -13.88 11.78
N TYR A 110 -11.89 -15.17 12.06
CA TYR A 110 -12.75 -15.86 13.03
C TYR A 110 -12.19 -15.70 14.44
N LEU A 111 -12.98 -15.10 15.33
CA LEU A 111 -12.54 -14.69 16.67
C LEU A 111 -12.61 -15.82 17.70
N GLN A 112 -13.39 -16.87 17.41
CA GLN A 112 -13.46 -18.04 18.28
C GLN A 112 -12.75 -19.23 17.64
N PRO A 113 -11.79 -19.83 18.35
CA PRO A 113 -11.36 -21.16 17.99
C PRO A 113 -12.57 -22.06 18.21
N ALA A 114 -12.88 -22.89 17.26
CA ALA A 114 -13.94 -23.86 17.41
C ALA A 114 -13.65 -24.77 18.61
N SER A 115 -14.15 -24.40 19.74
CA SER A 115 -14.25 -25.25 20.92
C SER A 115 -15.68 -25.20 21.43
N ALA A 116 -16.26 -26.33 21.48
CA ALA A 116 -17.55 -26.63 22.07
C ALA A 116 -18.77 -26.70 21.12
N GLY A 117 -18.99 -27.86 20.55
CA GLY A 117 -20.32 -28.47 20.64
C GLY A 117 -21.36 -28.13 19.59
N THR A 118 -21.07 -27.37 18.53
CA THR A 118 -22.09 -27.06 17.52
C THR A 118 -21.73 -27.46 16.08
N GLY A 119 -20.59 -28.07 15.83
CA GLY A 119 -20.19 -28.56 14.49
C GLY A 119 -19.98 -27.49 13.43
N GLN A 120 -20.15 -26.22 13.76
CA GLN A 120 -19.91 -25.10 12.86
C GLN A 120 -18.58 -24.42 13.22
N TRP A 121 -17.55 -24.68 12.43
CA TRP A 121 -16.20 -24.13 12.59
C TRP A 121 -16.10 -22.64 12.36
N LEU A 122 -16.90 -22.19 11.45
CA LEU A 122 -16.92 -20.86 10.92
C LEU A 122 -18.34 -20.36 11.08
N ASP A 123 -18.67 -19.92 12.29
CA ASP A 123 -19.94 -19.25 12.51
C ASP A 123 -19.82 -17.86 11.89
N ASP A 124 -20.63 -17.58 10.87
CA ASP A 124 -20.65 -16.30 10.18
C ASP A 124 -20.93 -15.11 11.13
N ASP A 125 -21.55 -15.40 12.28
CA ASP A 125 -21.84 -14.39 13.30
C ASP A 125 -20.63 -14.02 14.18
N ALA A 126 -19.51 -14.76 14.08
CA ALA A 126 -18.29 -14.53 14.88
C ALA A 126 -17.07 -14.13 14.05
N GLN A 127 -17.27 -13.62 12.83
CA GLN A 127 -16.20 -13.17 11.95
C GLN A 127 -16.08 -11.64 11.93
N GLU A 128 -14.86 -11.14 11.83
CA GLU A 128 -14.54 -9.73 11.62
C GLU A 128 -13.79 -9.58 10.30
N MET A 129 -14.24 -8.66 9.43
CA MET A 129 -13.50 -8.34 8.21
C MET A 129 -12.32 -7.44 8.56
N THR A 130 -11.12 -7.92 8.34
CA THR A 130 -9.87 -7.23 8.69
C THR A 130 -9.12 -6.83 7.43
N GLU A 131 -8.68 -5.57 7.36
CA GLU A 131 -7.77 -5.10 6.32
C GLU A 131 -6.37 -5.66 6.58
N VAL A 132 -5.82 -6.31 5.56
CA VAL A 132 -4.50 -6.92 5.61
C VAL A 132 -3.65 -6.41 4.45
N ASP A 133 -2.36 -6.24 4.71
CA ASP A 133 -1.38 -5.80 3.73
C ASP A 133 -0.57 -6.99 3.14
N GLU A 134 0.52 -6.69 2.46
CA GLU A 134 1.39 -7.67 1.81
C GLU A 134 2.15 -8.58 2.80
N SER A 135 2.14 -8.29 4.11
CA SER A 135 2.73 -9.15 5.14
C SER A 135 1.96 -10.46 5.29
N VAL A 136 0.68 -10.45 4.93
CA VAL A 136 -0.17 -11.63 4.92
C VAL A 136 -0.02 -12.37 3.59
N PRO A 137 0.32 -13.67 3.62
CA PRO A 137 0.53 -14.44 2.40
C PRO A 137 -0.62 -14.31 1.40
N ALA A 138 -0.31 -14.09 0.11
CA ALA A 138 -1.32 -13.89 -0.94
C ALA A 138 -2.32 -15.05 -1.05
N LYS A 139 -1.90 -16.26 -0.68
CA LYS A 139 -2.73 -17.47 -0.68
C LYS A 139 -3.63 -17.64 0.53
N ALA A 140 -3.56 -16.73 1.53
CA ALA A 140 -4.47 -16.74 2.67
C ALA A 140 -5.87 -16.31 2.24
N GLU A 141 -6.87 -17.07 2.68
CA GLU A 141 -8.28 -16.84 2.39
C GLU A 141 -9.05 -16.36 3.62
N PHE A 142 -8.59 -16.73 4.82
CA PHE A 142 -9.16 -16.28 6.09
C PHE A 142 -8.12 -16.33 7.21
N GLY A 143 -8.43 -15.68 8.33
CA GLY A 143 -7.66 -15.74 9.56
C GLY A 143 -8.43 -16.46 10.68
N VAL A 144 -7.69 -17.07 11.60
CA VAL A 144 -8.28 -17.66 12.82
C VAL A 144 -7.44 -17.25 14.02
N ARG A 145 -8.08 -16.82 15.09
CA ARG A 145 -7.39 -16.49 16.33
C ARG A 145 -7.07 -17.76 17.13
N ILE A 146 -5.79 -17.96 17.43
CA ILE A 146 -5.34 -19.12 18.22
C ILE A 146 -5.75 -18.95 19.68
N ALA A 147 -6.30 -20.01 20.27
CA ALA A 147 -6.53 -20.11 21.71
C ALA A 147 -5.63 -21.18 22.33
N GLY A 148 -5.05 -20.83 23.48
CA GLY A 148 -4.15 -21.70 24.22
C GLY A 148 -2.70 -21.67 23.71
N ASP A 149 -1.86 -22.45 24.39
CA ASP A 149 -0.40 -22.46 24.20
C ASP A 149 0.12 -23.71 23.46
N SER A 150 -0.78 -24.53 22.94
CA SER A 150 -0.41 -25.82 22.36
C SER A 150 0.46 -25.72 21.10
N MET A 151 0.46 -24.56 20.43
CA MET A 151 1.25 -24.31 19.22
C MET A 151 2.45 -23.39 19.46
N GLU A 152 2.74 -23.07 20.71
CA GLU A 152 3.96 -22.35 21.09
C GLU A 152 5.21 -23.19 20.85
N PRO A 153 6.35 -22.56 20.55
CA PRO A 153 6.58 -21.11 20.48
C PRO A 153 6.21 -20.46 19.13
N ARG A 154 5.79 -21.24 18.12
CA ARG A 154 5.58 -20.71 16.78
C ARG A 154 4.34 -19.83 16.66
N PHE A 155 3.27 -20.21 17.32
CA PHE A 155 2.03 -19.43 17.38
C PHE A 155 1.64 -19.27 18.84
N VAL A 156 1.47 -18.02 19.26
CA VAL A 156 1.13 -17.70 20.64
C VAL A 156 -0.36 -17.51 20.83
N ASN A 157 -0.82 -17.64 22.07
CA ASN A 157 -2.22 -17.42 22.41
C ASN A 157 -2.69 -16.02 21.99
N GLY A 158 -3.85 -15.94 21.33
CA GLY A 158 -4.43 -14.71 20.81
C GLY A 158 -3.89 -14.25 19.46
N GLN A 159 -2.85 -14.90 18.92
CA GLN A 159 -2.33 -14.59 17.59
C GLN A 159 -3.32 -15.02 16.51
N THR A 160 -3.48 -14.19 15.47
CA THR A 160 -4.18 -14.59 14.25
C THR A 160 -3.23 -15.37 13.34
N VAL A 161 -3.65 -16.56 12.92
CA VAL A 161 -2.96 -17.35 11.89
C VAL A 161 -3.74 -17.25 10.58
N TRP A 162 -3.02 -17.18 9.48
CA TRP A 162 -3.61 -17.06 8.15
C TRP A 162 -3.69 -18.42 7.48
N VAL A 163 -4.82 -18.71 6.88
CA VAL A 163 -5.21 -20.03 6.43
C VAL A 163 -5.66 -20.01 4.99
N LYS A 164 -5.24 -21.02 4.25
CA LYS A 164 -5.79 -21.37 2.95
C LYS A 164 -6.79 -22.52 3.16
N ALA A 165 -8.01 -22.37 2.67
CA ALA A 165 -9.01 -23.43 2.71
C ALA A 165 -8.50 -24.68 1.97
N ALA A 166 -8.63 -25.84 2.60
CA ALA A 166 -8.23 -27.12 2.03
C ALA A 166 -8.97 -28.26 2.74
N GLN A 167 -9.31 -29.30 1.99
CA GLN A 167 -9.93 -30.51 2.54
C GLN A 167 -8.90 -31.63 2.79
N ASP A 168 -7.67 -31.45 2.30
CA ASP A 168 -6.54 -32.36 2.53
C ASP A 168 -5.25 -31.56 2.75
N ALA A 169 -4.27 -32.19 3.40
CA ALA A 169 -2.98 -31.59 3.72
C ALA A 169 -1.88 -32.65 3.71
N ASN A 170 -0.64 -32.21 3.51
CA ASN A 170 0.52 -33.11 3.52
C ASN A 170 1.01 -33.39 4.94
N ASN A 171 1.75 -34.46 5.09
CA ASN A 171 2.46 -34.77 6.32
C ASN A 171 3.39 -33.59 6.70
N GLY A 172 3.22 -33.10 7.92
CA GLY A 172 4.00 -31.97 8.43
C GLY A 172 3.35 -30.60 8.30
N ASP A 173 2.27 -30.45 7.52
CA ASP A 173 1.51 -29.21 7.45
C ASP A 173 0.88 -28.86 8.80
N ILE A 174 0.76 -27.57 9.07
CA ILE A 174 -0.04 -27.09 10.20
C ILE A 174 -1.44 -26.84 9.68
N VAL A 175 -2.39 -27.55 10.27
CA VAL A 175 -3.77 -27.58 9.81
C VAL A 175 -4.74 -27.05 10.86
N LEU A 176 -5.80 -26.44 10.38
CA LEU A 176 -7.05 -26.30 11.13
C LEU A 176 -7.91 -27.50 10.79
N CYS A 177 -8.35 -28.23 11.79
CA CYS A 177 -9.14 -29.45 11.60
C CYS A 177 -10.16 -29.63 12.72
N THR A 178 -11.26 -30.36 12.46
CA THR A 178 -12.16 -30.89 13.48
C THR A 178 -11.85 -32.34 13.76
N LEU A 179 -11.98 -32.71 15.02
CA LEU A 179 -11.95 -34.08 15.45
C LEU A 179 -13.06 -34.26 16.48
N ASN A 180 -14.12 -35.03 16.13
CA ASN A 180 -15.28 -35.25 16.98
C ASN A 180 -15.88 -33.92 17.50
N ASP A 181 -16.22 -33.03 16.56
CA ASP A 181 -16.78 -31.69 16.80
C ASP A 181 -15.89 -30.73 17.60
N GLN A 182 -14.66 -31.11 17.90
CA GLN A 182 -13.69 -30.22 18.53
C GLN A 182 -12.70 -29.67 17.51
N GLY A 183 -12.43 -28.39 17.64
CA GLY A 183 -11.50 -27.69 16.74
C GLY A 183 -10.08 -27.68 17.22
N TYR A 184 -9.17 -27.85 16.27
CA TYR A 184 -7.74 -27.89 16.54
C TYR A 184 -6.94 -27.14 15.51
N CYS A 185 -5.91 -26.44 15.98
CA CYS A 185 -4.76 -26.05 15.18
C CYS A 185 -3.59 -26.93 15.61
N LYS A 186 -3.12 -27.82 14.73
CA LYS A 186 -2.08 -28.80 15.02
C LYS A 186 -1.22 -29.07 13.79
N LYS A 187 -0.04 -29.63 14.03
CA LYS A 187 0.77 -30.21 12.95
C LYS A 187 0.22 -31.60 12.62
N LEU A 188 -0.09 -31.80 11.35
CA LEU A 188 -0.56 -33.09 10.85
C LEU A 188 0.63 -34.05 10.73
N CYS A 189 0.47 -35.25 11.32
CA CYS A 189 1.38 -36.36 11.13
C CYS A 189 0.60 -37.48 10.42
N LYS A 190 1.11 -37.88 9.24
CA LYS A 190 0.61 -39.03 8.48
C LYS A 190 1.76 -40.01 8.31
N ASP A 191 1.64 -41.19 8.89
CA ASP A 191 2.65 -42.26 8.78
C ASP A 191 1.99 -43.63 8.59
N GLU A 192 2.79 -44.69 8.61
CA GLU A 192 2.33 -46.08 8.45
C GLU A 192 1.36 -46.54 9.57
N ASN A 193 1.36 -45.83 10.71
CA ASN A 193 0.50 -46.13 11.86
C ASN A 193 -0.81 -45.34 11.83
N GLY A 194 -1.00 -44.47 10.83
CA GLY A 194 -2.19 -43.67 10.65
C GLY A 194 -1.97 -42.17 10.74
N ILE A 195 -3.00 -41.47 11.23
CA ILE A 195 -3.02 -40.01 11.35
C ILE A 195 -2.95 -39.60 12.82
N ALA A 196 -2.11 -38.60 13.13
CA ALA A 196 -2.06 -38.00 14.45
C ALA A 196 -1.92 -36.47 14.34
N LEU A 197 -2.49 -35.77 15.31
CA LEU A 197 -2.40 -34.31 15.47
C LEU A 197 -1.36 -34.00 16.54
N ILE A 198 -0.29 -33.31 16.13
CA ILE A 198 0.87 -33.02 16.96
C ILE A 198 0.84 -31.56 17.39
N SER A 199 0.92 -31.29 18.68
CA SER A 199 1.18 -29.96 19.24
C SER A 199 2.65 -29.58 19.07
N LEU A 200 2.94 -28.32 18.76
CA LEU A 200 4.33 -27.83 18.73
C LEU A 200 4.89 -27.70 20.15
N ASN A 201 4.03 -27.40 21.10
CA ASN A 201 4.37 -27.40 22.51
C ASN A 201 4.45 -28.84 23.04
N LYS A 202 5.64 -29.26 23.43
CA LYS A 202 5.96 -30.61 23.91
C LYS A 202 5.23 -31.02 25.21
N LYS A 203 4.57 -30.08 25.88
CA LYS A 203 3.73 -30.40 27.06
C LYS A 203 2.51 -31.25 26.71
N TYR A 204 2.08 -31.21 25.44
CA TYR A 204 0.88 -31.88 24.98
C TYR A 204 1.24 -33.17 24.24
N ALA A 205 0.59 -34.27 24.64
CA ALA A 205 0.72 -35.53 23.93
C ALA A 205 0.07 -35.48 22.53
N PRO A 206 0.58 -36.25 21.57
CA PRO A 206 -0.08 -36.45 20.27
C PRO A 206 -1.50 -36.95 20.43
N ILE A 207 -2.40 -36.47 19.59
CA ILE A 207 -3.81 -36.92 19.54
C ILE A 207 -3.92 -37.84 18.31
N PRO A 208 -4.08 -39.15 18.49
CA PRO A 208 -4.30 -40.07 17.39
C PRO A 208 -5.68 -39.84 16.78
N VAL A 209 -5.79 -39.92 15.46
CA VAL A 209 -7.07 -39.94 14.75
C VAL A 209 -7.39 -41.37 14.41
N ARG A 210 -8.49 -41.91 14.91
CA ARG A 210 -8.91 -43.29 14.72
C ARG A 210 -9.89 -43.40 13.55
N GLU A 211 -10.12 -44.60 13.06
CA GLU A 211 -11.06 -44.83 11.95
C GLU A 211 -12.51 -44.45 12.30
N GLU A 212 -12.90 -44.59 13.56
CA GLU A 212 -14.22 -44.24 14.07
C GLU A 212 -14.41 -42.71 14.29
N ASP A 213 -13.33 -41.91 14.23
CA ASP A 213 -13.39 -40.48 14.52
C ASP A 213 -13.92 -39.68 13.34
N GLU A 214 -14.75 -38.69 13.61
CA GLU A 214 -15.09 -37.66 12.61
C GLU A 214 -13.96 -36.63 12.49
N PHE A 215 -13.10 -36.86 11.49
CA PHE A 215 -11.98 -35.99 11.24
C PHE A 215 -12.15 -35.22 9.92
N ARG A 216 -12.06 -33.87 9.97
CA ARG A 216 -12.15 -33.00 8.78
C ARG A 216 -11.08 -31.91 8.84
N ILE A 217 -10.41 -31.69 7.74
CA ILE A 217 -9.48 -30.55 7.58
C ILE A 217 -10.26 -29.37 6.99
N ALA A 218 -10.17 -28.21 7.62
CA ALA A 218 -10.77 -26.96 7.17
C ALA A 218 -9.78 -26.10 6.35
N GLY A 219 -8.49 -26.24 6.66
CA GLY A 219 -7.47 -25.51 5.92
C GLY A 219 -6.05 -25.71 6.44
N ILE A 220 -5.11 -25.16 5.68
CA ILE A 220 -3.67 -25.22 5.95
C ILE A 220 -3.21 -23.82 6.38
N VAL A 221 -2.49 -23.73 7.49
CA VAL A 221 -1.88 -22.49 7.97
C VAL A 221 -0.75 -22.10 7.03
N VAL A 222 -0.80 -20.87 6.53
CA VAL A 222 0.13 -20.35 5.51
C VAL A 222 0.95 -19.16 6.00
N GLY A 223 0.63 -18.61 7.20
CA GLY A 223 1.33 -17.48 7.83
C GLY A 223 0.90 -17.26 9.25
#